data_4d78bb1fe3814f563c1f5b3a12a8bae0
#
_entry.id   4d78bb1fe3814f563c1f5b3a12a8bae0
#
_cell.length_a   1.000
_cell.length_b   1.000
_cell.length_c   1.000
_cell.angle_alpha   90.00
_cell.angle_beta   90.00
_cell.angle_gamma   90.00
#
_symmetry.space_group_name_H-M   'P 1'
#
loop_
_entity.id
_entity.type
_entity.pdbx_description
1 polymer ?
#
loop_
_entity_poly.entity_id
_entity_poly.type
_entity_poly.pdbx_seq_one_letter_code
_entity_poly.pdbx_strand_id
1 'polypeptide(L)'
;GVEAYYRPANEQVFQVWEALRSLAERQIAEIERLGRRLHGDEAPDFVSFGELEDELNSDQILLIDVRPVCEYRTGHIPGAMSIPLEEIENELPDIDRDTEVIVYCRGPYSTLSGRAVSILLAHGFLARQLEKGYLQWQAAGLPVVHNHLVSEMLFGG
;
A
#
# COMPACT_ATOMS: atom_id res chain seq x y z
N GLY A 1 14.66 3.99 -20.76
CA GLY A 1 14.50 2.55 -20.57
C GLY A 1 13.07 2.14 -20.85
N VAL A 2 12.85 1.02 -21.55
CA VAL A 2 11.51 0.50 -21.84
C VAL A 2 11.07 -0.28 -20.61
N GLU A 3 10.04 0.17 -19.92
CA GLU A 3 9.40 -0.62 -18.85
C GLU A 3 8.66 -1.80 -19.48
N ALA A 4 9.07 -3.01 -19.16
CA ALA A 4 8.41 -4.22 -19.61
C ALA A 4 7.33 -4.63 -18.60
N TYR A 5 6.08 -4.61 -19.02
CA TYR A 5 4.97 -5.13 -18.24
C TYR A 5 4.77 -6.61 -18.55
N TYR A 6 4.89 -7.45 -17.52
CA TYR A 6 4.66 -8.88 -17.64
C TYR A 6 3.24 -9.22 -17.17
N ARG A 7 2.50 -9.95 -18.00
CA ARG A 7 1.20 -10.50 -17.66
C ARG A 7 1.29 -12.03 -17.67
N PRO A 8 0.73 -12.74 -16.67
CA PRO A 8 0.68 -14.19 -16.70
C PRO A 8 0.03 -14.71 -18.00
N ALA A 9 0.62 -15.75 -18.58
CA ALA A 9 0.19 -16.26 -19.89
C ALA A 9 -1.21 -16.93 -19.86
N ASN A 10 -1.59 -17.48 -18.71
CA ASN A 10 -2.92 -18.06 -18.47
C ASN A 10 -3.21 -18.16 -16.97
N GLU A 11 -4.45 -18.54 -16.63
CA GLU A 11 -4.93 -18.66 -15.26
C GLU A 11 -4.18 -19.72 -14.45
N GLN A 12 -3.74 -20.80 -15.06
CA GLN A 12 -2.97 -21.86 -14.39
C GLN A 12 -1.58 -21.36 -13.96
N VAL A 13 -0.91 -20.58 -14.81
CA VAL A 13 0.36 -19.92 -14.46
C VAL A 13 0.17 -18.92 -13.32
N PHE A 14 -0.93 -18.18 -13.32
CA PHE A 14 -1.27 -17.28 -12.24
C PHE A 14 -1.49 -18.03 -10.92
N GLN A 15 -2.23 -19.15 -10.93
CA GLN A 15 -2.47 -19.96 -9.73
C GLN A 15 -1.16 -20.56 -9.16
N VAL A 16 -0.26 -21.05 -10.01
CA VAL A 16 1.06 -21.54 -9.58
C VAL A 16 1.88 -20.42 -8.98
N TRP A 17 1.88 -19.25 -9.61
CA TRP A 17 2.59 -18.08 -9.11
C TRP A 17 2.03 -17.62 -7.75
N GLU A 18 0.71 -17.58 -7.60
CA GLU A 18 0.03 -17.27 -6.33
C GLU A 18 0.38 -18.30 -5.22
N ALA A 19 0.42 -19.58 -5.55
CA ALA A 19 0.78 -20.63 -4.59
C ALA A 19 2.25 -20.52 -4.14
N LEU A 20 3.18 -20.29 -5.06
CA LEU A 20 4.59 -20.05 -4.76
C LEU A 20 4.79 -18.78 -3.93
N ARG A 21 4.09 -17.73 -4.30
CA ARG A 21 4.06 -16.47 -3.58
C ARG A 21 3.57 -16.67 -2.14
N SER A 22 2.42 -17.32 -1.95
CA SER A 22 1.85 -17.60 -0.64
C SER A 22 2.78 -18.47 0.24
N LEU A 23 3.57 -19.38 -0.37
CA LEU A 23 4.59 -20.15 0.35
C LEU A 23 5.75 -19.26 0.78
N ALA A 24 6.26 -18.41 -0.10
CA ALA A 24 7.33 -17.46 0.21
C ALA A 24 6.89 -16.48 1.30
N GLU A 25 5.65 -15.99 1.23
CA GLU A 25 5.04 -15.11 2.23
C GLU A 25 5.02 -15.73 3.63
N ARG A 26 4.63 -16.98 3.74
CA ARG A 26 4.65 -17.70 5.03
C ARG A 26 6.06 -17.84 5.60
N GLN A 27 7.05 -18.14 4.75
CA GLN A 27 8.44 -18.28 5.17
C GLN A 27 9.02 -16.94 5.65
N ILE A 28 8.73 -15.84 4.93
CA ILE A 28 9.19 -14.49 5.29
C ILE A 28 8.50 -14.01 6.57
N ALA A 29 7.19 -14.21 6.72
CA ALA A 29 6.47 -13.88 7.95
C ALA A 29 7.00 -14.62 9.18
N GLU A 30 7.50 -15.84 9.01
CA GLU A 30 8.15 -16.59 10.08
C GLU A 30 9.52 -16.00 10.45
N ILE A 31 10.31 -15.59 9.45
CA ILE A 31 11.58 -14.88 9.64
C ILE A 31 11.35 -13.53 10.33
N GLU A 32 10.33 -12.78 9.94
CA GLU A 32 9.96 -11.51 10.58
C GLU A 32 9.49 -11.69 12.02
N ARG A 33 8.71 -12.75 12.31
CA ARG A 33 8.33 -13.10 13.69
C ARG A 33 9.53 -13.45 14.55
N LEU A 34 10.51 -14.14 13.99
CA LEU A 34 11.78 -14.44 14.67
C LEU A 34 12.60 -13.16 14.87
N GLY A 35 12.65 -12.29 13.87
CA GLY A 35 13.31 -10.97 13.96
C GLY A 35 12.70 -10.10 15.07
N ARG A 36 11.37 -10.05 15.18
CA ARG A 36 10.66 -9.34 16.24
C ARG A 36 10.96 -9.89 17.65
N ARG A 37 11.08 -11.22 17.79
CA ARG A 37 11.47 -11.85 19.05
C ARG A 37 12.90 -11.54 19.50
N LEU A 38 13.79 -11.25 18.54
CA LEU A 38 15.20 -10.98 18.80
C LEU A 38 15.51 -9.49 19.02
N HIS A 39 14.67 -8.58 18.51
CA HIS A 39 14.94 -7.14 18.49
C HIS A 39 14.00 -6.30 19.40
N GLY A 40 13.12 -6.93 20.19
CA GLY A 40 12.22 -6.23 21.12
C GLY A 40 11.02 -5.54 20.47
N ASP A 41 10.21 -4.86 21.30
CA ASP A 41 8.86 -4.36 21.03
C ASP A 41 8.72 -3.16 20.07
N GLU A 42 9.67 -2.89 19.20
CA GLU A 42 9.52 -1.88 18.13
C GLU A 42 9.02 -2.51 16.81
N ALA A 43 8.04 -3.40 16.89
CA ALA A 43 7.36 -3.87 15.68
C ALA A 43 6.47 -2.73 15.13
N PRO A 44 6.50 -2.47 13.81
CA PRO A 44 5.56 -1.51 13.23
C PRO A 44 4.13 -1.94 13.58
N ASP A 45 3.31 -0.99 14.00
CA ASP A 45 1.89 -1.21 14.25
C ASP A 45 1.19 -1.38 12.91
N PHE A 46 0.59 -2.57 12.70
CA PHE A 46 -0.06 -2.92 11.46
C PHE A 46 -1.57 -2.79 11.59
N VAL A 47 -2.19 -2.21 10.56
CA VAL A 47 -3.64 -2.11 10.42
C VAL A 47 -4.13 -3.25 9.53
N SER A 48 -5.13 -3.98 9.97
CA SER A 48 -5.82 -4.99 9.16
C SER A 48 -6.80 -4.34 8.17
N PHE A 49 -7.27 -5.10 7.17
CA PHE A 49 -8.28 -4.58 6.24
C PHE A 49 -9.60 -4.23 6.93
N GLY A 50 -10.02 -5.04 7.92
CA GLY A 50 -11.25 -4.76 8.65
C GLY A 50 -11.16 -3.48 9.47
N GLU A 51 -10.05 -3.25 10.17
CA GLU A 51 -9.80 -1.99 10.87
C GLU A 51 -9.78 -0.80 9.91
N LEU A 52 -9.11 -0.94 8.76
CA LEU A 52 -9.07 0.14 7.76
C LEU A 52 -10.48 0.48 7.24
N GLU A 53 -11.34 -0.52 6.96
CA GLU A 53 -12.70 -0.29 6.51
C GLU A 53 -13.53 0.47 7.57
N ASP A 54 -13.37 0.11 8.85
CA ASP A 54 -14.04 0.79 9.96
C ASP A 54 -13.53 2.24 10.11
N GLU A 55 -12.23 2.46 10.01
CA GLU A 55 -11.59 3.77 10.15
C GLU A 55 -11.88 4.71 8.97
N LEU A 56 -11.93 4.20 7.74
CA LEU A 56 -12.31 4.98 6.55
C LEU A 56 -13.73 5.56 6.66
N ASN A 57 -14.62 4.88 7.38
CA ASN A 57 -15.98 5.35 7.61
C ASN A 57 -16.06 6.47 8.67
N SER A 58 -15.01 6.71 9.43
CA SER A 58 -14.97 7.69 10.52
C SER A 58 -14.43 9.07 10.14
N ASP A 59 -13.85 9.23 8.95
CA ASP A 59 -13.14 10.44 8.47
C ASP A 59 -12.01 10.93 9.43
N GLN A 60 -11.46 10.02 10.25
CA GLN A 60 -10.44 10.38 11.27
C GLN A 60 -9.02 10.03 10.86
N ILE A 61 -8.83 9.42 9.70
CA ILE A 61 -7.53 8.98 9.21
C ILE A 61 -7.19 9.59 7.86
N LEU A 62 -5.89 9.69 7.58
CA LEU A 62 -5.34 9.95 6.26
C LEU A 62 -4.74 8.65 5.71
N LEU A 63 -5.34 8.11 4.66
CA LEU A 63 -4.81 6.94 3.95
C LEU A 63 -3.87 7.38 2.82
N ILE A 64 -2.62 6.93 2.84
CA ILE A 64 -1.59 7.30 1.85
C ILE A 64 -1.17 6.09 1.02
N ASP A 65 -1.22 6.25 -0.30
CA ASP A 65 -0.64 5.34 -1.29
C ASP A 65 0.75 5.83 -1.70
N VAL A 66 1.78 5.10 -1.29
CA VAL A 66 3.19 5.47 -1.58
C VAL A 66 3.75 4.84 -2.86
N ARG A 67 2.91 4.22 -3.66
CA ARG A 67 3.28 3.70 -4.98
C ARG A 67 3.51 4.85 -5.98
N PRO A 68 4.21 4.59 -7.08
CA PRO A 68 4.26 5.55 -8.18
C PRO A 68 2.87 6.00 -8.64
N VAL A 69 2.73 7.27 -9.00
CA VAL A 69 1.44 7.89 -9.41
C VAL A 69 0.76 7.12 -10.55
N CYS A 70 1.52 6.51 -11.46
CA CYS A 70 0.95 5.70 -12.55
C CYS A 70 0.20 4.47 -12.03
N GLU A 71 0.68 3.83 -10.94
CA GLU A 71 0.00 2.69 -10.32
C GLU A 71 -1.25 3.12 -9.55
N TYR A 72 -1.17 4.21 -8.80
CA TYR A 72 -2.33 4.80 -8.14
C TYR A 72 -3.46 5.09 -9.13
N ARG A 73 -3.15 5.66 -10.29
CA ARG A 73 -4.14 5.98 -11.33
C ARG A 73 -4.81 4.74 -11.93
N THR A 74 -4.07 3.63 -12.04
CA THR A 74 -4.63 2.36 -12.53
C THR A 74 -5.61 1.73 -11.56
N GLY A 75 -5.45 2.01 -10.26
CA GLY A 75 -6.36 1.55 -9.22
C GLY A 75 -5.78 1.79 -7.83
N HIS A 76 -6.62 2.24 -6.90
CA HIS A 76 -6.22 2.52 -5.52
C HIS A 76 -7.38 2.24 -4.55
N ILE A 77 -7.07 2.19 -3.25
CA ILE A 77 -8.06 2.04 -2.19
C ILE A 77 -8.88 3.33 -2.10
N PRO A 78 -10.23 3.26 -2.00
CA PRO A 78 -11.07 4.45 -1.88
C PRO A 78 -10.61 5.37 -0.74
N GLY A 79 -10.61 6.68 -0.99
CA GLY A 79 -10.18 7.68 -0.01
C GLY A 79 -8.66 7.86 0.13
N ALA A 80 -7.85 7.02 -0.53
CA ALA A 80 -6.41 7.16 -0.47
C ALA A 80 -5.91 8.40 -1.23
N MET A 81 -4.92 9.08 -0.65
CA MET A 81 -4.14 10.14 -1.28
C MET A 81 -2.87 9.55 -1.89
N SER A 82 -2.52 9.96 -3.11
CA SER A 82 -1.28 9.54 -3.78
C SER A 82 -0.13 10.42 -3.34
N ILE A 83 0.76 9.89 -2.53
CA ILE A 83 2.02 10.56 -2.12
C ILE A 83 3.15 9.55 -2.29
N PRO A 84 3.82 9.49 -3.46
CA PRO A 84 4.98 8.65 -3.65
C PRO A 84 6.03 8.86 -2.56
N LEU A 85 6.76 7.79 -2.22
CA LEU A 85 7.73 7.82 -1.12
C LEU A 85 8.71 9.00 -1.22
N GLU A 86 9.13 9.34 -2.44
CA GLU A 86 10.07 10.43 -2.73
C GLU A 86 9.50 11.81 -2.44
N GLU A 87 8.18 11.94 -2.37
CA GLU A 87 7.46 13.21 -2.16
C GLU A 87 6.99 13.38 -0.73
N ILE A 88 7.05 12.33 0.11
CA ILE A 88 6.50 12.34 1.47
C ILE A 88 7.02 13.52 2.30
N GLU A 89 8.33 13.76 2.32
CA GLU A 89 8.92 14.83 3.14
C GLU A 89 8.47 16.23 2.70
N ASN A 90 8.16 16.41 1.43
CA ASN A 90 7.66 17.66 0.88
C ASN A 90 6.20 17.93 1.25
N GLU A 91 5.40 16.88 1.39
CA GLU A 91 3.98 16.96 1.71
C GLU A 91 3.68 17.03 3.22
N LEU A 92 4.68 16.76 4.08
CA LEU A 92 4.51 16.79 5.54
C LEU A 92 3.91 18.10 6.08
N PRO A 93 4.23 19.31 5.55
CA PRO A 93 3.66 20.55 6.05
C PRO A 93 2.16 20.66 5.89
N ASP A 94 1.60 19.96 4.90
CA ASP A 94 0.19 20.01 4.55
C ASP A 94 -0.65 18.93 5.26
N ILE A 95 0.00 18.01 5.99
CA ILE A 95 -0.65 16.97 6.78
C ILE A 95 -0.93 17.49 8.19
N ASP A 96 -2.19 17.36 8.63
CA ASP A 96 -2.57 17.68 10.01
C ASP A 96 -1.90 16.69 10.99
N ARG A 97 -1.21 17.22 11.99
CA ARG A 97 -0.44 16.44 12.97
C ARG A 97 -1.30 15.62 13.92
N ASP A 98 -2.55 16.00 14.09
CA ASP A 98 -3.48 15.31 14.96
C ASP A 98 -4.21 14.16 14.21
N THR A 99 -4.04 14.09 12.89
CA THR A 99 -4.61 13.01 12.06
C THR A 99 -3.69 11.79 12.06
N GLU A 100 -4.26 10.63 12.30
CA GLU A 100 -3.57 9.36 12.14
C GLU A 100 -3.34 9.04 10.67
N VAL A 101 -2.12 8.65 10.30
CA VAL A 101 -1.74 8.33 8.92
C VAL A 101 -1.59 6.82 8.76
N ILE A 102 -2.35 6.24 7.84
CA ILE A 102 -2.19 4.84 7.44
C ILE A 102 -1.53 4.81 6.06
N VAL A 103 -0.45 4.05 5.94
CA VAL A 103 0.35 3.98 4.71
C VAL A 103 0.25 2.59 4.10
N TYR A 104 0.05 2.52 2.79
CA TYR A 104 0.11 1.26 2.06
C TYR A 104 0.94 1.37 0.76
N CYS A 105 1.32 0.21 0.24
CA CYS A 105 2.01 0.05 -1.03
C CYS A 105 1.46 -1.15 -1.81
N ARG A 106 2.23 -1.74 -2.72
CA ARG A 106 1.79 -2.90 -3.54
C ARG A 106 1.43 -4.12 -2.72
N GLY A 107 2.20 -4.42 -1.67
CA GLY A 107 2.01 -5.61 -0.86
C GLY A 107 2.99 -5.67 0.32
N PRO A 108 2.90 -6.71 1.16
CA PRO A 108 3.59 -6.81 2.44
C PRO A 108 5.12 -6.86 2.34
N TYR A 109 5.68 -7.16 1.17
CA TYR A 109 7.14 -7.24 0.94
C TYR A 109 7.74 -5.97 0.36
N SER A 110 6.91 -4.98 0.07
CA SER A 110 7.42 -3.68 -0.37
C SER A 110 7.95 -2.91 0.84
N THR A 111 9.20 -2.49 0.76
CA THR A 111 9.83 -1.67 1.81
C THR A 111 9.35 -0.22 1.78
N LEU A 112 8.57 0.19 0.77
CA LEU A 112 8.15 1.58 0.57
C LEU A 112 7.27 2.08 1.72
N SER A 113 6.24 1.31 2.10
CA SER A 113 5.33 1.71 3.20
C SER A 113 6.03 1.76 4.54
N GLY A 114 6.89 0.80 4.86
CA GLY A 114 7.67 0.83 6.09
C GLY A 114 8.63 2.02 6.18
N ARG A 115 9.29 2.38 5.06
CA ARG A 115 10.14 3.57 4.98
C ARG A 115 9.32 4.86 5.16
N ALA A 116 8.15 4.94 4.53
CA ALA A 116 7.25 6.06 4.67
C ALA A 116 6.77 6.24 6.11
N VAL A 117 6.35 5.17 6.77
CA VAL A 117 5.96 5.17 8.18
C VAL A 117 7.13 5.64 9.06
N SER A 118 8.36 5.15 8.82
CA SER A 118 9.55 5.61 9.56
C SER A 118 9.81 7.10 9.41
N ILE A 119 9.64 7.65 8.20
CA ILE A 119 9.77 9.10 7.95
C ILE A 119 8.70 9.88 8.73
N LEU A 120 7.44 9.46 8.65
CA LEU A 120 6.33 10.11 9.34
C LEU A 120 6.52 10.11 10.86
N LEU A 121 6.87 8.96 11.44
CA LEU A 121 7.14 8.83 12.88
C LEU A 121 8.32 9.71 13.31
N ALA A 122 9.41 9.79 12.52
CA ALA A 122 10.56 10.64 12.80
C ALA A 122 10.20 12.13 12.82
N HIS A 123 9.15 12.52 12.09
CA HIS A 123 8.63 13.90 12.08
C HIS A 123 7.49 14.13 13.09
N GLY A 124 7.17 13.14 13.93
CA GLY A 124 6.21 13.27 15.04
C GLY A 124 4.75 13.08 14.63
N PHE A 125 4.48 12.45 13.48
CA PHE A 125 3.14 12.04 13.10
C PHE A 125 2.78 10.70 13.75
N LEU A 126 1.50 10.46 13.98
CA LEU A 126 0.97 9.14 14.27
C LEU A 126 0.84 8.38 12.96
N ALA A 127 1.63 7.31 12.76
CA ALA A 127 1.63 6.59 11.49
C ALA A 127 1.69 5.09 11.70
N ARG A 128 0.83 4.37 10.98
CA ARG A 128 0.77 2.90 10.94
C ARG A 128 0.85 2.40 9.49
N GLN A 129 1.21 1.13 9.34
CA GLN A 129 1.29 0.47 8.05
C GLN A 129 0.11 -0.48 7.85
N LEU A 130 -0.49 -0.48 6.66
CA LEU A 130 -1.44 -1.53 6.29
C LEU A 130 -0.70 -2.88 6.20
N GLU A 131 -1.19 -3.89 6.93
CA GLU A 131 -0.57 -5.23 7.01
C GLU A 131 -0.37 -5.86 5.63
N LYS A 132 -1.33 -5.66 4.76
CA LYS A 132 -1.33 -6.13 3.37
C LYS A 132 -1.48 -4.92 2.44
N GLY A 133 -0.95 -5.03 1.21
CA GLY A 133 -1.00 -3.91 0.28
C GLY A 133 -2.18 -3.96 -0.70
N TYR A 134 -2.14 -3.06 -1.67
CA TYR A 134 -3.18 -2.90 -2.70
C TYR A 134 -3.52 -4.19 -3.45
N LEU A 135 -2.52 -5.02 -3.80
CA LEU A 135 -2.78 -6.25 -4.56
C LEU A 135 -3.63 -7.25 -3.77
N GLN A 136 -3.42 -7.35 -2.46
CA GLN A 136 -4.22 -8.21 -1.59
C GLN A 136 -5.61 -7.62 -1.34
N TRP A 137 -5.73 -6.30 -1.23
CA TRP A 137 -7.00 -5.58 -1.15
C TRP A 137 -7.88 -5.89 -2.37
N GLN A 138 -7.32 -5.72 -3.57
CA GLN A 138 -8.00 -6.03 -4.83
C GLN A 138 -8.34 -7.53 -4.95
N ALA A 139 -7.43 -8.42 -4.58
CA ALA A 139 -7.66 -9.88 -4.61
C ALA A 139 -8.74 -10.33 -3.62
N ALA A 140 -8.95 -9.61 -2.53
CA ALA A 140 -10.04 -9.83 -1.57
C ALA A 140 -11.40 -9.37 -2.10
N GLY A 141 -11.46 -8.76 -3.28
CA GLY A 141 -12.69 -8.23 -3.87
C GLY A 141 -13.21 -6.95 -3.22
N LEU A 142 -12.36 -6.25 -2.46
CA LEU A 142 -12.69 -5.00 -1.79
C LEU A 142 -12.78 -3.83 -2.79
N PRO A 143 -13.49 -2.74 -2.48
CA PRO A 143 -13.69 -1.63 -3.40
C PRO A 143 -12.40 -1.00 -3.90
N VAL A 144 -12.34 -0.69 -5.19
CA VAL A 144 -11.20 -0.05 -5.85
C VAL A 144 -11.69 1.13 -6.67
N VAL A 145 -10.98 2.25 -6.59
CA VAL A 145 -11.19 3.42 -7.44
C VAL A 145 -10.17 3.42 -8.57
N HIS A 146 -10.64 3.70 -9.78
CA HIS A 146 -9.81 3.88 -10.97
C HIS A 146 -9.92 5.32 -11.45
N ASN A 147 -8.81 6.02 -11.54
CA ASN A 147 -8.80 7.34 -12.16
C ASN A 147 -8.69 7.19 -13.67
N HIS A 148 -9.83 7.03 -14.35
CA HIS A 148 -9.91 7.11 -15.79
C HIS A 148 -9.63 8.54 -16.23
N LEU A 149 -8.36 8.88 -16.42
CA LEU A 149 -8.00 10.05 -17.22
C LEU A 149 -7.61 9.59 -18.63
N VAL A 150 -8.42 10.09 -19.58
CA VAL A 150 -8.06 10.19 -21.01
C VAL A 150 -8.30 8.94 -21.85
N SER A 151 -9.54 8.51 -21.98
CA SER A 151 -9.94 7.84 -23.24
C SER A 151 -10.82 8.74 -24.14
N GLU A 152 -11.31 9.88 -23.67
CA GLU A 152 -12.24 10.72 -24.44
C GLU A 152 -11.56 11.81 -25.28
N MET A 153 -10.25 12.06 -25.14
CA MET A 153 -9.57 13.09 -25.94
C MET A 153 -8.91 12.58 -27.25
N LEU A 154 -8.88 11.28 -27.50
CA LEU A 154 -8.23 10.75 -28.70
C LEU A 154 -9.18 10.21 -29.76
N PHE A 155 -10.50 10.20 -29.54
CA PHE A 155 -11.49 9.72 -30.52
C PHE A 155 -12.69 10.67 -30.70
N GLY A 156 -12.55 11.94 -30.31
CA GLY A 156 -13.51 13.00 -30.60
C GLY A 156 -13.05 13.83 -31.77
N GLY A 157 -13.32 13.33 -32.95
CA GLY A 157 -13.01 14.06 -34.20
C GLY A 157 -13.63 13.35 -35.40
#